data_bb7fc63ee44588e207a9311fbf46dab9
#
_entry.id   bb7fc63ee44588e207a9311fbf46dab9
#
_cell.length_a   1.000
_cell.length_b   1.000
_cell.length_c   1.000
_cell.angle_alpha   90.00
_cell.angle_beta   90.00
_cell.angle_gamma   90.00
#
_symmetry.space_group_name_H-M   'P 1'
#
loop_
_entity.id
_entity.type
_entity.pdbx_description
1 polymer ?
#
loop_
_entity_poly.entity_id
_entity_poly.type
_entity_poly.pdbx_seq_one_letter_code
_entity_poly.pdbx_strand_id
1 'polypeptide(L)'
;MDVNVRVLRPEEFDKIKEILGRTPNFCELSVFGVMWSEHCSYKNSIVWLKTLPKEGPHMLVEAGEENAGLVDIGDQIACCFKIESHNHPSAIEPYQGAATGVGGINRDIFTMGARPIAQLNSLRFGNIEKDRTKWLVKGVVKGIGDYGNAFGIPIVGGEVAFDDSYNTNPLVNAFSAGVIDINNMISATAKGPGNPVFIVGSS
;
A
#
# COMPACT_ATOMS: atom_id res chain seq x y z
N MET A 1 3.95 16.37 31.01
CA MET A 1 4.55 15.71 29.83
C MET A 1 3.99 16.40 28.60
N ASP A 2 4.79 17.25 27.98
CA ASP A 2 4.43 17.82 26.69
C ASP A 2 4.51 16.69 25.64
N VAL A 3 3.39 16.03 25.45
CA VAL A 3 3.26 15.04 24.37
C VAL A 3 3.02 15.82 23.10
N ASN A 4 4.10 16.19 22.44
CA ASN A 4 4.05 16.82 21.12
C ASN A 4 3.64 15.77 20.09
N VAL A 5 2.38 15.33 20.14
CA VAL A 5 1.81 14.35 19.21
C VAL A 5 1.43 15.10 17.95
N ARG A 6 2.42 15.31 17.07
CA ARG A 6 2.25 16.03 15.79
C ARG A 6 1.27 15.37 14.80
N VAL A 7 0.68 14.25 15.14
CA VAL A 7 -0.16 13.44 14.25
C VAL A 7 -1.65 13.50 14.60
N LEU A 8 -1.99 13.73 15.88
CA LEU A 8 -3.36 13.80 16.37
C LEU A 8 -3.79 15.24 16.63
N ARG A 9 -5.02 15.57 16.27
CA ARG A 9 -5.64 16.85 16.59
C ARG A 9 -6.15 16.84 18.04
N PRO A 10 -6.32 18.00 18.69
CA PRO A 10 -6.86 18.09 20.06
C PRO A 10 -8.18 17.33 20.24
N GLU A 11 -9.09 17.44 19.27
CA GLU A 11 -10.42 16.80 19.30
C GLU A 11 -10.29 15.26 19.22
N GLU A 12 -9.31 14.76 18.48
CA GLU A 12 -9.01 13.33 18.40
C GLU A 12 -8.45 12.81 19.73
N PHE A 13 -7.60 13.59 20.40
CA PHE A 13 -7.09 13.24 21.73
C PHE A 13 -8.21 13.16 22.77
N ASP A 14 -9.15 14.11 22.76
CA ASP A 14 -10.30 14.08 23.65
C ASP A 14 -11.20 12.87 23.37
N LYS A 15 -11.39 12.52 22.11
CA LYS A 15 -12.13 11.31 21.73
C LYS A 15 -11.45 10.01 22.22
N ILE A 16 -10.13 9.95 22.18
CA ILE A 16 -9.37 8.81 22.72
C ILE A 16 -9.59 8.67 24.23
N LYS A 17 -9.56 9.79 24.97
CA LYS A 17 -9.86 9.77 26.41
C LYS A 17 -11.28 9.26 26.71
N GLU A 18 -12.24 9.69 25.90
CA GLU A 18 -13.63 9.21 26.01
C GLU A 18 -13.72 7.69 25.78
N ILE A 19 -13.09 7.18 24.72
CA ILE A 19 -13.09 5.75 24.37
C ILE A 19 -12.44 4.90 25.47
N LEU A 20 -11.30 5.36 26.00
CA LEU A 20 -10.55 4.61 27.01
C LEU A 20 -11.07 4.81 28.45
N GLY A 21 -11.90 5.83 28.70
CA GLY A 21 -12.34 6.23 30.02
C GLY A 21 -11.21 6.81 30.92
N ARG A 22 -10.06 7.11 30.33
CA ARG A 22 -8.86 7.63 31.00
C ARG A 22 -7.91 8.29 30.00
N THR A 23 -6.89 8.98 30.52
CA THR A 23 -5.80 9.49 29.68
C THR A 23 -5.00 8.33 29.09
N PRO A 24 -4.74 8.31 27.77
CA PRO A 24 -3.92 7.30 27.12
C PRO A 24 -2.46 7.40 27.59
N ASN A 25 -1.76 6.27 27.65
CA ASN A 25 -0.31 6.25 27.78
C ASN A 25 0.36 6.54 26.39
N PHE A 26 1.69 6.67 26.37
CA PHE A 26 2.42 7.00 25.15
C PHE A 26 2.26 5.95 24.05
N CYS A 27 2.26 4.65 24.42
CA CYS A 27 2.11 3.55 23.46
C CYS A 27 0.72 3.57 22.82
N GLU A 28 -0.35 3.69 23.63
CA GLU A 28 -1.72 3.79 23.16
C GLU A 28 -1.90 5.00 22.23
N LEU A 29 -1.36 6.14 22.63
CA LEU A 29 -1.42 7.35 21.83
C LEU A 29 -0.70 7.20 20.49
N SER A 30 0.43 6.50 20.47
CA SER A 30 1.18 6.18 19.24
C SER A 30 0.37 5.26 18.31
N VAL A 31 -0.29 4.24 18.87
CA VAL A 31 -1.16 3.33 18.10
C VAL A 31 -2.33 4.09 17.48
N PHE A 32 -3.04 4.90 18.28
CA PHE A 32 -4.12 5.74 17.75
C PHE A 32 -3.61 6.71 16.68
N GLY A 33 -2.43 7.31 16.87
CA GLY A 33 -1.83 8.24 15.91
C GLY A 33 -1.58 7.58 14.55
N VAL A 34 -1.17 6.33 14.52
CA VAL A 34 -0.99 5.57 13.28
C VAL A 34 -2.33 5.16 12.68
N MET A 35 -3.22 4.55 13.48
CA MET A 35 -4.50 4.03 12.99
C MET A 35 -5.44 5.13 12.51
N TRP A 36 -5.37 6.33 13.10
CA TRP A 36 -6.19 7.48 12.71
C TRP A 36 -5.47 8.43 11.75
N SER A 37 -4.31 8.03 11.22
CA SER A 37 -3.63 8.76 10.16
C SER A 37 -4.40 8.69 8.84
N GLU A 38 -4.14 9.61 7.91
CA GLU A 38 -4.70 9.53 6.55
C GLU A 38 -4.34 8.21 5.86
N HIS A 39 -3.15 7.68 6.14
CA HIS A 39 -2.67 6.43 5.54
C HIS A 39 -3.56 5.23 5.90
N CYS A 40 -3.98 5.11 7.17
CA CYS A 40 -4.77 3.97 7.64
C CYS A 40 -6.28 4.20 7.62
N SER A 41 -6.73 5.42 7.96
CA SER A 41 -8.15 5.72 8.15
C SER A 41 -8.78 6.47 6.98
N TYR A 42 -7.97 6.97 6.04
CA TYR A 42 -8.44 7.81 4.92
C TYR A 42 -9.27 9.01 5.39
N LYS A 43 -8.98 9.56 6.57
CA LYS A 43 -9.84 10.53 7.27
C LYS A 43 -10.18 11.79 6.47
N ASN A 44 -9.35 12.18 5.51
CA ASN A 44 -9.61 13.31 4.62
C ASN A 44 -10.15 12.86 3.26
N SER A 45 -9.72 11.71 2.75
CA SER A 45 -10.07 11.21 1.42
C SER A 45 -11.31 10.31 1.41
N ILE A 46 -11.72 9.76 2.57
CA ILE A 46 -12.85 8.81 2.68
C ILE A 46 -14.15 9.34 2.08
N VAL A 47 -14.39 10.65 2.15
CA VAL A 47 -15.58 11.28 1.58
C VAL A 47 -15.63 11.07 0.06
N TRP A 48 -14.50 11.20 -0.60
CA TRP A 48 -14.35 11.02 -2.05
C TRP A 48 -14.34 9.53 -2.42
N LEU A 49 -13.63 8.70 -1.65
CA LEU A 49 -13.60 7.25 -1.87
C LEU A 49 -15.00 6.62 -1.81
N LYS A 50 -15.88 7.15 -0.95
CA LYS A 50 -17.27 6.70 -0.86
C LYS A 50 -18.13 7.01 -2.09
N THR A 51 -17.68 7.91 -2.97
CA THR A 51 -18.39 8.23 -4.21
C THR A 51 -18.06 7.28 -5.36
N LEU A 52 -16.98 6.48 -5.23
CA LEU A 52 -16.58 5.51 -6.24
C LEU A 52 -17.53 4.31 -6.24
N PRO A 53 -17.78 3.68 -7.40
CA PRO A 53 -18.54 2.44 -7.46
C PRO A 53 -17.88 1.36 -6.59
N LYS A 54 -18.68 0.65 -5.82
CA LYS A 54 -18.20 -0.38 -4.88
C LYS A 54 -18.74 -1.76 -5.18
N GLU A 55 -19.63 -1.86 -6.13
CA GLU A 55 -20.33 -3.08 -6.49
C GLU A 55 -20.18 -3.35 -7.99
N GLY A 56 -20.12 -4.60 -8.35
CA GLY A 56 -20.06 -5.04 -9.74
C GLY A 56 -20.26 -6.54 -9.84
N PRO A 57 -20.79 -7.05 -10.98
CA PRO A 57 -21.19 -8.46 -11.13
C PRO A 57 -20.02 -9.44 -11.02
N HIS A 58 -18.79 -8.97 -11.19
CA HIS A 58 -17.59 -9.80 -11.14
C HIS A 58 -16.74 -9.56 -9.90
N MET A 59 -17.16 -8.67 -8.99
CA MET A 59 -16.44 -8.43 -7.74
C MET A 59 -16.69 -9.58 -6.76
N LEU A 60 -15.60 -10.14 -6.22
CA LEU A 60 -15.65 -11.26 -5.28
C LEU A 60 -15.46 -10.82 -3.82
N VAL A 61 -15.01 -9.60 -3.60
CA VAL A 61 -14.84 -8.97 -2.28
C VAL A 61 -15.34 -7.54 -2.32
N GLU A 62 -15.87 -7.05 -1.20
CA GLU A 62 -16.31 -5.67 -1.08
C GLU A 62 -15.12 -4.70 -1.02
N ALA A 63 -15.35 -3.47 -1.44
CA ALA A 63 -14.32 -2.44 -1.40
C ALA A 63 -13.88 -2.13 0.04
N GLY A 64 -12.63 -2.43 0.37
CA GLY A 64 -12.02 -2.22 1.69
C GLY A 64 -12.17 -3.41 2.65
N GLU A 65 -12.75 -4.51 2.21
CA GLU A 65 -12.87 -5.74 3.00
C GLU A 65 -11.53 -6.46 3.13
N GLU A 66 -10.76 -6.52 2.05
CA GLU A 66 -9.50 -7.25 1.96
C GLU A 66 -8.33 -6.34 1.52
N ASN A 67 -7.12 -6.87 1.58
CA ASN A 67 -5.90 -6.14 1.22
C ASN A 67 -5.78 -5.85 -0.29
N ALA A 68 -6.46 -6.62 -1.14
CA ALA A 68 -6.42 -6.49 -2.59
C ALA A 68 -7.81 -6.66 -3.19
N GLY A 69 -8.03 -6.13 -4.39
CA GLY A 69 -9.23 -6.36 -5.16
C GLY A 69 -9.22 -7.76 -5.78
N LEU A 70 -10.39 -8.39 -5.83
CA LEU A 70 -10.61 -9.70 -6.44
C LEU A 70 -11.76 -9.64 -7.43
N VAL A 71 -11.49 -10.03 -8.66
CA VAL A 71 -12.44 -10.01 -9.76
C VAL A 71 -12.48 -11.39 -10.42
N ASP A 72 -13.69 -11.93 -10.57
CA ASP A 72 -13.94 -13.16 -11.35
C ASP A 72 -13.65 -12.89 -12.83
N ILE A 73 -12.74 -13.67 -13.40
CA ILE A 73 -12.38 -13.62 -14.82
C ILE A 73 -12.86 -14.84 -15.62
N GLY A 74 -13.72 -15.66 -15.03
CA GLY A 74 -14.26 -16.89 -15.61
C GLY A 74 -13.47 -18.15 -15.23
N ASP A 75 -13.99 -19.30 -15.59
CA ASP A 75 -13.37 -20.62 -15.37
C ASP A 75 -12.94 -20.89 -13.91
N GLN A 76 -13.68 -20.35 -12.95
CA GLN A 76 -13.38 -20.40 -11.51
C GLN A 76 -12.03 -19.77 -11.13
N ILE A 77 -11.55 -18.83 -11.94
CA ILE A 77 -10.31 -18.09 -11.70
C ILE A 77 -10.64 -16.65 -11.33
N ALA A 78 -10.00 -16.15 -10.28
CA ALA A 78 -10.01 -14.74 -9.92
C ALA A 78 -8.69 -14.06 -10.27
N CYS A 79 -8.77 -12.82 -10.75
CA CYS A 79 -7.66 -11.89 -10.78
C CYS A 79 -7.62 -11.13 -9.46
N CYS A 80 -6.50 -11.27 -8.75
CA CYS A 80 -6.20 -10.52 -7.55
C CYS A 80 -5.25 -9.38 -7.91
N PHE A 81 -5.58 -8.14 -7.58
CA PHE A 81 -4.74 -7.00 -7.96
C PHE A 81 -4.79 -5.88 -6.94
N LYS A 82 -3.71 -5.11 -6.93
CA LYS A 82 -3.62 -3.88 -6.13
C LYS A 82 -2.67 -2.87 -6.79
N ILE A 83 -2.97 -1.60 -6.57
CA ILE A 83 -2.07 -0.49 -6.85
C ILE A 83 -1.85 0.31 -5.58
N GLU A 84 -0.62 0.70 -5.32
CA GLU A 84 -0.25 1.50 -4.15
C GLU A 84 0.86 2.49 -4.50
N SER A 85 0.87 3.64 -3.84
CA SER A 85 1.89 4.66 -4.02
C SER A 85 2.98 4.57 -2.95
N HIS A 86 4.24 4.72 -3.37
CA HIS A 86 5.43 4.75 -2.52
C HIS A 86 6.26 6.02 -2.75
N ASN A 87 5.59 7.18 -2.72
CA ASN A 87 6.14 8.46 -3.18
C ASN A 87 7.20 9.02 -2.24
N HIS A 88 6.86 9.28 -0.99
CA HIS A 88 7.77 9.90 0.00
C HIS A 88 9.01 9.04 0.30
N PRO A 89 8.89 7.73 0.54
CA PRO A 89 10.08 6.88 0.68
C PRO A 89 11.01 6.95 -0.53
N SER A 90 10.45 6.96 -1.74
CA SER A 90 11.23 7.06 -2.98
C SER A 90 11.84 8.44 -3.20
N ALA A 91 11.24 9.51 -2.67
CA ALA A 91 11.82 10.85 -2.73
C ALA A 91 13.08 10.99 -1.86
N ILE A 92 13.17 10.20 -0.79
CA ILE A 92 14.28 10.22 0.18
C ILE A 92 15.35 9.20 -0.20
N GLU A 93 14.93 7.95 -0.42
CA GLU A 93 15.77 6.82 -0.79
C GLU A 93 15.16 6.09 -1.98
N PRO A 94 15.40 6.53 -3.22
CA PRO A 94 14.68 6.08 -4.39
C PRO A 94 14.81 4.58 -4.65
N TYR A 95 15.97 3.99 -4.42
CA TYR A 95 16.17 2.56 -4.57
C TYR A 95 15.37 1.75 -3.54
N GLN A 96 15.56 2.04 -2.27
CA GLN A 96 14.91 1.32 -1.17
C GLN A 96 13.40 1.60 -1.13
N GLY A 97 13.00 2.86 -1.36
CA GLY A 97 11.60 3.26 -1.38
C GLY A 97 10.81 2.54 -2.48
N ALA A 98 11.33 2.50 -3.69
CA ALA A 98 10.69 1.83 -4.82
C ALA A 98 10.70 0.31 -4.67
N ALA A 99 11.81 -0.28 -4.20
CA ALA A 99 11.89 -1.71 -3.90
C ALA A 99 10.85 -2.13 -2.86
N THR A 100 10.70 -1.34 -1.79
CA THR A 100 9.67 -1.58 -0.76
C THR A 100 8.25 -1.47 -1.32
N GLY A 101 8.01 -0.55 -2.26
CA GLY A 101 6.73 -0.42 -2.96
C GLY A 101 6.36 -1.71 -3.71
N VAL A 102 7.30 -2.26 -4.48
CA VAL A 102 7.12 -3.54 -5.17
C VAL A 102 6.90 -4.70 -4.18
N GLY A 103 7.66 -4.71 -3.08
CA GLY A 103 7.51 -5.73 -2.04
C GLY A 103 6.15 -5.69 -1.36
N GLY A 104 5.68 -4.50 -0.99
CA GLY A 104 4.39 -4.28 -0.35
C GLY A 104 3.23 -4.72 -1.23
N ILE A 105 3.25 -4.34 -2.51
CA ILE A 105 2.17 -4.67 -3.43
C ILE A 105 2.06 -6.18 -3.70
N ASN A 106 3.20 -6.88 -3.81
CA ASN A 106 3.21 -8.34 -3.96
C ASN A 106 2.74 -9.04 -2.69
N ARG A 107 3.10 -8.50 -1.52
CA ARG A 107 2.67 -9.03 -0.23
C ARG A 107 1.15 -9.07 -0.09
N ASP A 108 0.47 -8.02 -0.52
CA ASP A 108 -0.99 -7.96 -0.47
C ASP A 108 -1.65 -9.00 -1.39
N ILE A 109 -1.07 -9.27 -2.55
CA ILE A 109 -1.52 -10.34 -3.44
C ILE A 109 -1.33 -11.71 -2.77
N PHE A 110 -0.17 -11.95 -2.12
CA PHE A 110 0.08 -13.20 -1.41
C PHE A 110 -0.86 -13.41 -0.21
N THR A 111 -1.26 -12.35 0.50
CA THR A 111 -2.18 -12.48 1.63
C THR A 111 -3.56 -13.00 1.25
N MET A 112 -3.92 -12.86 -0.02
CA MET A 112 -5.17 -13.39 -0.60
C MET A 112 -5.02 -14.84 -1.09
N GLY A 113 -3.83 -15.45 -0.95
CA GLY A 113 -3.52 -16.76 -1.49
C GLY A 113 -3.18 -16.77 -2.98
N ALA A 114 -3.23 -15.61 -3.65
CA ALA A 114 -2.92 -15.49 -5.06
C ALA A 114 -1.40 -15.45 -5.30
N ARG A 115 -0.97 -15.95 -6.47
CA ARG A 115 0.40 -15.81 -6.93
C ARG A 115 0.52 -14.62 -7.86
N PRO A 116 1.37 -13.63 -7.55
CA PRO A 116 1.68 -12.54 -8.49
C PRO A 116 2.29 -13.09 -9.78
N ILE A 117 1.81 -12.59 -10.92
CA ILE A 117 2.24 -13.02 -12.25
C ILE A 117 2.70 -11.88 -13.14
N ALA A 118 2.29 -10.64 -12.81
CA ALA A 118 2.61 -9.46 -13.61
C ALA A 118 2.67 -8.21 -12.73
N GLN A 119 3.58 -7.29 -13.07
CA GLN A 119 3.70 -5.99 -12.46
C GLN A 119 3.63 -4.88 -13.51
N LEU A 120 3.08 -3.76 -13.11
CA LEU A 120 3.09 -2.51 -13.86
C LEU A 120 3.42 -1.36 -12.90
N ASN A 121 3.93 -0.26 -13.48
CA ASN A 121 4.23 0.92 -12.67
C ASN A 121 3.70 2.17 -13.38
N SER A 122 3.22 3.14 -12.60
CA SER A 122 2.90 4.46 -13.08
C SER A 122 3.78 5.47 -12.37
N LEU A 123 4.75 6.03 -13.09
CA LEU A 123 5.81 6.85 -12.53
C LEU A 123 5.69 8.30 -13.00
N ARG A 124 5.85 9.24 -12.09
CA ARG A 124 5.89 10.67 -12.40
C ARG A 124 7.13 11.29 -11.76
N PHE A 125 7.91 11.98 -12.56
CA PHE A 125 9.14 12.64 -12.12
C PHE A 125 9.14 14.09 -12.56
N GLY A 126 9.98 14.89 -11.90
CA GLY A 126 10.23 16.26 -12.27
C GLY A 126 11.00 16.42 -13.59
N ASN A 127 11.48 17.63 -13.85
CA ASN A 127 12.23 17.93 -15.05
C ASN A 127 13.49 17.05 -15.15
N ILE A 128 13.60 16.31 -16.24
CA ILE A 128 14.68 15.35 -16.47
C ILE A 128 16.08 16.00 -16.61
N GLU A 129 16.14 17.29 -16.90
CA GLU A 129 17.42 18.00 -16.98
C GLU A 129 18.04 18.24 -15.59
N LYS A 130 17.24 18.13 -14.51
CA LYS A 130 17.73 18.32 -13.14
C LYS A 130 18.45 17.06 -12.63
N ASP A 131 19.62 17.23 -12.02
CA ASP A 131 20.43 16.12 -11.50
C ASP A 131 19.68 15.31 -10.44
N ARG A 132 18.87 15.97 -9.60
CA ARG A 132 18.01 15.28 -8.63
C ARG A 132 17.01 14.35 -9.33
N THR A 133 16.38 14.79 -10.40
CA THR A 133 15.43 13.95 -11.14
C THR A 133 16.13 12.75 -11.77
N LYS A 134 17.32 12.93 -12.35
CA LYS A 134 18.13 11.84 -12.90
C LYS A 134 18.48 10.80 -11.83
N TRP A 135 18.86 11.27 -10.64
CA TRP A 135 19.15 10.42 -9.49
C TRP A 135 17.91 9.64 -9.02
N LEU A 136 16.75 10.31 -8.91
CA LEU A 136 15.49 9.67 -8.55
C LEU A 136 15.10 8.59 -9.56
N VAL A 137 15.10 8.90 -10.84
CA VAL A 137 14.76 7.95 -11.92
C VAL A 137 15.66 6.72 -11.86
N LYS A 138 16.98 6.95 -11.77
CA LYS A 138 17.96 5.85 -11.71
C LYS A 138 17.71 4.93 -10.50
N GLY A 139 17.49 5.51 -9.33
CA GLY A 139 17.27 4.74 -8.09
C GLY A 139 15.93 3.99 -8.13
N VAL A 140 14.86 4.67 -8.51
CA VAL A 140 13.51 4.07 -8.57
C VAL A 140 13.48 2.91 -9.57
N VAL A 141 13.94 3.12 -10.79
CA VAL A 141 13.94 2.07 -11.83
C VAL A 141 14.78 0.87 -11.40
N LYS A 142 15.95 1.12 -10.80
CA LYS A 142 16.79 0.04 -10.28
C LYS A 142 16.14 -0.72 -9.14
N GLY A 143 15.52 -0.04 -8.19
CA GLY A 143 14.83 -0.66 -7.06
C GLY A 143 13.67 -1.55 -7.50
N ILE A 144 12.84 -1.06 -8.43
CA ILE A 144 11.74 -1.82 -9.04
C ILE A 144 12.29 -3.08 -9.74
N GLY A 145 13.31 -2.91 -10.59
CA GLY A 145 13.89 -4.01 -11.37
C GLY A 145 14.54 -5.08 -10.51
N ASP A 146 15.35 -4.69 -9.54
CA ASP A 146 16.06 -5.63 -8.67
C ASP A 146 15.09 -6.45 -7.81
N TYR A 147 14.05 -5.80 -7.27
CA TYR A 147 13.05 -6.51 -6.46
C TYR A 147 12.17 -7.44 -7.31
N GLY A 148 11.75 -6.98 -8.49
CA GLY A 148 11.02 -7.82 -9.45
C GLY A 148 11.83 -9.06 -9.85
N ASN A 149 13.13 -8.89 -10.12
CA ASN A 149 14.04 -10.00 -10.41
C ASN A 149 14.19 -10.96 -9.23
N ALA A 150 14.31 -10.46 -8.00
CA ALA A 150 14.43 -11.30 -6.81
C ALA A 150 13.17 -12.15 -6.57
N PHE A 151 12.01 -11.60 -6.86
CA PHE A 151 10.73 -12.32 -6.80
C PHE A 151 10.46 -13.24 -8.00
N GLY A 152 11.09 -12.96 -9.12
CA GLY A 152 10.84 -13.66 -10.38
C GLY A 152 9.50 -13.29 -11.01
N ILE A 153 9.02 -12.07 -10.79
CA ILE A 153 7.76 -11.57 -11.36
C ILE A 153 8.09 -10.52 -12.42
N PRO A 154 7.63 -10.69 -13.68
CA PRO A 154 7.96 -9.78 -14.75
C PRO A 154 7.23 -8.44 -14.61
N ILE A 155 7.93 -7.36 -14.95
CA ILE A 155 7.33 -6.05 -15.18
C ILE A 155 6.93 -6.00 -16.64
N VAL A 156 5.64 -6.08 -16.91
CA VAL A 156 5.10 -6.26 -18.27
C VAL A 156 4.70 -4.95 -18.95
N GLY A 157 4.70 -3.84 -18.20
CA GLY A 157 4.34 -2.54 -18.74
C GLY A 157 4.31 -1.45 -17.69
N GLY A 158 3.69 -0.34 -18.07
CA GLY A 158 3.54 0.84 -17.22
C GLY A 158 3.66 2.13 -18.03
N GLU A 159 3.81 3.23 -17.32
CA GLU A 159 3.96 4.55 -17.91
C GLU A 159 4.93 5.40 -17.10
N VAL A 160 5.60 6.32 -17.78
CA VAL A 160 6.46 7.33 -17.16
C VAL A 160 6.12 8.68 -17.76
N ALA A 161 5.96 9.68 -16.90
CA ALA A 161 5.79 11.07 -17.36
C ALA A 161 6.69 12.01 -16.54
N PHE A 162 7.03 13.14 -17.17
CA PHE A 162 7.87 14.18 -16.58
C PHE A 162 7.11 15.51 -16.61
N ASP A 163 7.05 16.17 -15.44
CA ASP A 163 6.44 17.48 -15.28
C ASP A 163 7.08 18.22 -14.11
N ASP A 164 7.25 19.53 -14.22
CA ASP A 164 7.90 20.35 -13.20
C ASP A 164 7.18 20.30 -11.83
N SER A 165 5.91 19.98 -11.78
CA SER A 165 5.15 19.80 -10.54
C SER A 165 5.71 18.68 -9.65
N TYR A 166 6.40 17.70 -10.22
CA TYR A 166 7.02 16.58 -9.51
C TYR A 166 8.52 16.78 -9.18
N ASN A 167 9.05 18.00 -9.33
CA ASN A 167 10.46 18.27 -9.05
C ASN A 167 10.90 17.95 -7.61
N THR A 168 10.00 18.08 -6.65
CA THR A 168 10.28 17.87 -5.22
C THR A 168 9.87 16.49 -4.73
N ASN A 169 8.79 15.94 -5.26
CA ASN A 169 8.21 14.68 -4.80
C ASN A 169 7.69 13.88 -6.00
N PRO A 170 8.35 12.79 -6.38
CA PRO A 170 7.92 11.93 -7.48
C PRO A 170 6.65 11.17 -7.10
N LEU A 171 5.91 10.68 -8.08
CA LEU A 171 4.92 9.63 -7.87
C LEU A 171 5.49 8.30 -8.31
N VAL A 172 5.49 7.34 -7.41
CA VAL A 172 5.92 5.96 -7.64
C VAL A 172 4.76 5.06 -7.29
N ASN A 173 3.97 4.70 -8.29
CA ASN A 173 2.82 3.82 -8.10
C ASN A 173 3.18 2.44 -8.63
N ALA A 174 3.16 1.45 -7.75
CA ALA A 174 3.38 0.05 -8.08
C ALA A 174 2.04 -0.68 -8.17
N PHE A 175 1.88 -1.47 -9.21
CA PHE A 175 0.73 -2.35 -9.43
C PHE A 175 1.21 -3.79 -9.53
N SER A 176 0.48 -4.71 -8.93
CA SER A 176 0.69 -6.14 -9.10
C SER A 176 -0.63 -6.84 -9.37
N ALA A 177 -0.60 -7.82 -10.25
CA ALA A 177 -1.70 -8.73 -10.50
C ALA A 177 -1.26 -10.18 -10.28
N GLY A 178 -2.14 -10.96 -9.69
CA GLY A 178 -1.99 -12.39 -9.48
C GLY A 178 -3.26 -13.13 -9.87
N VAL A 179 -3.18 -14.44 -9.93
CA VAL A 179 -4.34 -15.31 -10.21
C VAL A 179 -4.49 -16.34 -9.11
N ILE A 180 -5.74 -16.74 -8.88
CA ILE A 180 -6.09 -17.75 -7.90
C ILE A 180 -7.39 -18.45 -8.32
N ASP A 181 -7.50 -19.73 -7.99
CA ASP A 181 -8.78 -20.45 -8.01
C ASP A 181 -9.71 -19.86 -6.94
N ILE A 182 -10.93 -19.49 -7.31
CA ILE A 182 -11.91 -18.85 -6.42
C ILE A 182 -12.14 -19.68 -5.15
N ASN A 183 -12.09 -21.01 -5.24
CA ASN A 183 -12.28 -21.90 -4.10
C ASN A 183 -11.10 -21.93 -3.13
N ASN A 184 -9.94 -21.42 -3.53
CA ASN A 184 -8.71 -21.39 -2.73
C ASN A 184 -8.38 -20.00 -2.18
N MET A 185 -9.30 -19.05 -2.29
CA MET A 185 -9.12 -17.69 -1.75
C MET A 185 -8.95 -17.71 -0.22
N ILE A 186 -8.03 -16.91 0.26
CA ILE A 186 -7.72 -16.75 1.70
C ILE A 186 -8.04 -15.32 2.10
N SER A 187 -8.72 -15.17 3.25
CA SER A 187 -8.90 -13.86 3.88
C SER A 187 -7.69 -13.52 4.74
N ALA A 188 -7.23 -12.28 4.65
CA ALA A 188 -6.12 -11.76 5.48
C ALA A 188 -6.55 -11.42 6.91
N THR A 189 -7.78 -11.71 7.31
CA THR A 189 -8.30 -11.42 8.64
C THR A 189 -7.84 -12.45 9.68
N ALA A 190 -7.45 -11.97 10.86
CA ALA A 190 -7.15 -12.84 11.99
C ALA A 190 -8.46 -13.44 12.53
N LYS A 191 -8.60 -14.76 12.45
CA LYS A 191 -9.79 -15.50 12.91
C LYS A 191 -9.44 -16.39 14.09
N GLY A 192 -10.30 -16.40 15.09
CA GLY A 192 -10.24 -17.29 16.25
C GLY A 192 -9.28 -16.82 17.35
N PRO A 193 -9.82 -16.37 18.51
CA PRO A 193 -8.99 -16.10 19.68
C PRO A 193 -8.18 -17.34 20.09
N GLY A 194 -6.90 -17.16 20.37
CA GLY A 194 -5.99 -18.25 20.77
C GLY A 194 -5.20 -18.87 19.61
N ASN A 195 -5.47 -18.49 18.35
CA ASN A 195 -4.62 -18.91 17.24
C ASN A 195 -3.21 -18.32 17.38
N PRO A 196 -2.15 -19.11 17.14
CA PRO A 196 -0.79 -18.62 17.25
C PRO A 196 -0.45 -17.66 16.11
N VAL A 197 0.35 -16.65 16.44
CA VAL A 197 0.93 -15.72 15.46
C VAL A 197 2.42 -15.98 15.39
N PHE A 198 2.94 -16.15 14.18
CA PHE A 198 4.35 -16.44 13.93
C PHE A 198 5.00 -15.31 13.14
N ILE A 199 6.28 -15.04 13.43
CA ILE A 199 7.17 -14.26 12.60
C ILE A 199 8.17 -15.24 11.97
N VAL A 200 8.30 -15.21 10.66
CA VAL A 200 9.24 -16.01 9.89
C VAL A 200 10.28 -15.09 9.27
N GLY A 201 11.55 -15.37 9.52
CA GLY A 201 12.67 -14.56 9.00
C GLY A 201 14.00 -15.02 9.57
N SER A 202 15.07 -14.30 9.20
CA SER A 202 16.38 -14.46 9.83
C SER A 202 16.41 -13.78 11.20
N SER A 203 17.11 -14.40 12.15
CA SER A 203 17.43 -13.82 13.46
C SER A 203 18.66 -12.94 13.36
#